data_5ed5dae4dd907ce7f1aa252c2403bf0b
#
_entry.id   5ed5dae4dd907ce7f1aa252c2403bf0b
#
_cell.length_a   1.000
_cell.length_b   1.000
_cell.length_c   1.000
_cell.angle_alpha   90.00
_cell.angle_beta   90.00
_cell.angle_gamma   90.00
#
_symmetry.space_group_name_H-M   'P 1'
#
loop_
_entity.id
_entity.type
_entity.pdbx_description
1 polymer ?
#
loop_
_entity_poly.entity_id
_entity_poly.type
_entity_poly.pdbx_seq_one_letter_code
_entity_poly.pdbx_strand_id
1 'polypeptide(L)'
;MAAPNCCCSRATMAGIIATPPQPSSPASLPKPAFASPPHRIRSSGFGAAAAVSGRSTVGRSATRTRRSRAVGGEGETSSSGSSTTEEKEEEKVFYEGVYGPWTIDPLDVREVILYRVGLVTAASSFITAASAAFLPSDFWLAATLQQNLDLFYLLGAGGLGLSLYLIHIYVTEIKRTLQALWVLGIAGSLAAHSFLAVPAGESLVKYVVDNPNAVWFVGPTFAALTGLVFKEGLCYGKLEAGILTFVIPITLLGHLTGLMDDGVKLSLLGVWMALFVIFAGRKFTQPIKDDIGDKSVFMFNALPDGEKKALLQQLELQKLN
;
A
#
# COMPACT_ATOMS: atom_id res chain seq x y z
N MET A 1 -67.17 20.92 -9.64
CA MET A 1 -67.62 21.78 -8.51
C MET A 1 -66.39 22.14 -7.72
N ALA A 2 -66.01 23.37 -7.90
CA ALA A 2 -65.53 24.39 -6.96
C ALA A 2 -64.16 24.10 -6.27
N ALA A 3 -63.15 24.81 -6.74
CA ALA A 3 -62.14 25.43 -5.91
C ALA A 3 -62.76 26.64 -5.13
N PRO A 4 -62.19 27.18 -4.06
CA PRO A 4 -61.38 28.37 -4.24
C PRO A 4 -60.14 28.54 -3.35
N ASN A 5 -59.08 29.17 -3.95
CA ASN A 5 -58.62 30.53 -3.70
C ASN A 5 -57.85 30.81 -2.41
N CYS A 6 -56.60 31.18 -2.61
CA CYS A 6 -55.95 32.48 -2.35
C CYS A 6 -55.70 32.87 -0.89
N CYS A 7 -54.43 33.11 -0.56
CA CYS A 7 -54.00 34.45 -0.24
C CYS A 7 -52.48 34.65 -0.26
N CYS A 8 -52.06 35.58 -1.09
CA CYS A 8 -50.81 36.29 -1.09
C CYS A 8 -50.62 37.11 0.22
N SER A 9 -49.41 37.12 0.77
CA SER A 9 -48.94 38.33 1.48
C SER A 9 -47.44 38.55 1.24
N ARG A 10 -47.18 39.56 0.45
CA ARG A 10 -45.93 40.31 0.29
C ARG A 10 -45.68 41.09 1.57
N ALA A 11 -44.52 40.97 2.16
CA ALA A 11 -44.00 41.97 3.07
C ALA A 11 -42.58 42.35 2.63
N THR A 12 -42.50 43.53 2.10
CA THR A 12 -41.30 44.32 1.83
C THR A 12 -40.88 44.97 3.15
N MET A 13 -39.63 44.87 3.57
CA MET A 13 -38.95 45.88 4.39
C MET A 13 -37.43 45.76 4.24
N ALA A 14 -36.85 46.67 3.54
CA ALA A 14 -35.90 47.72 3.97
C ALA A 14 -34.57 47.25 4.57
N GLY A 15 -33.53 47.63 3.85
CA GLY A 15 -32.13 47.46 4.09
C GLY A 15 -31.61 48.07 5.41
N ILE A 16 -30.56 47.38 5.87
CA ILE A 16 -29.54 48.02 6.71
C ILE A 16 -28.20 47.60 6.10
N ILE A 17 -27.51 48.60 5.55
CA ILE A 17 -26.13 48.50 5.11
C ILE A 17 -25.26 48.54 6.38
N ALA A 18 -24.61 47.43 6.70
CA ALA A 18 -23.55 47.39 7.70
C ALA A 18 -22.19 47.31 6.99
N THR A 19 -21.41 48.37 7.19
CA THR A 19 -20.00 48.50 6.79
C THR A 19 -19.13 47.42 7.40
N PRO A 20 -18.17 46.84 6.67
CA PRO A 20 -17.21 45.87 7.25
C PRO A 20 -16.15 46.61 8.09
N PRO A 21 -15.70 46.03 9.21
CA PRO A 21 -14.61 46.60 10.01
C PRO A 21 -13.27 46.40 9.30
N GLN A 22 -12.43 47.43 9.38
CA GLN A 22 -11.04 47.43 8.89
C GLN A 22 -10.16 46.44 9.67
N PRO A 23 -9.17 45.81 9.02
CA PRO A 23 -8.21 44.95 9.70
C PRO A 23 -7.19 45.81 10.47
N SER A 24 -7.11 45.58 11.77
CA SER A 24 -6.06 46.06 12.65
C SER A 24 -4.74 45.31 12.40
N SER A 25 -3.65 46.09 12.36
CA SER A 25 -2.27 45.63 12.16
C SER A 25 -1.84 44.52 13.12
N PRO A 26 -0.97 43.58 12.67
CA PRO A 26 -0.48 42.53 13.52
C PRO A 26 0.58 43.02 14.50
N ALA A 27 0.33 42.76 15.78
CA ALA A 27 1.32 42.91 16.85
C ALA A 27 2.43 41.86 16.67
N SER A 28 3.67 42.32 16.77
CA SER A 28 4.89 41.52 16.70
C SER A 28 4.96 40.47 17.83
N LEU A 29 5.00 39.18 17.46
CA LEU A 29 5.29 38.07 18.36
C LEU A 29 6.82 38.00 18.63
N PRO A 30 7.25 37.75 19.86
CA PRO A 30 8.65 37.57 20.19
C PRO A 30 9.19 36.22 19.69
N LYS A 31 10.44 36.26 19.20
CA LYS A 31 11.20 35.06 18.76
C LYS A 31 11.41 34.11 19.93
N PRO A 32 11.23 32.79 19.75
CA PRO A 32 11.66 31.80 20.75
C PRO A 32 13.18 31.69 20.75
N ALA A 33 13.75 31.74 21.96
CA ALA A 33 15.16 31.54 22.23
C ALA A 33 15.53 30.06 22.01
N PHE A 34 16.63 29.83 21.30
CA PHE A 34 17.31 28.56 21.16
C PHE A 34 17.80 28.06 22.55
N ALA A 35 17.22 26.97 23.01
CA ALA A 35 17.74 26.26 24.17
C ALA A 35 18.63 25.10 23.70
N SER A 36 19.86 25.09 24.24
CA SER A 36 20.88 24.08 24.02
C SER A 36 20.46 22.70 24.58
N PRO A 37 20.96 21.57 24.03
CA PRO A 37 20.57 20.25 24.49
C PRO A 37 21.22 19.87 25.81
N PRO A 38 20.53 19.11 26.71
CA PRO A 38 21.10 18.61 27.95
C PRO A 38 21.92 17.32 27.74
N HIS A 39 22.89 17.25 28.61
CA HIS A 39 23.88 16.23 28.82
C HIS A 39 23.37 14.77 28.86
N ARG A 40 24.19 13.95 28.27
CA ARG A 40 24.43 12.51 28.38
C ARG A 40 24.20 11.95 29.81
N ILE A 41 23.19 11.10 29.99
CA ILE A 41 23.07 10.20 31.12
C ILE A 41 23.59 8.81 30.73
N ARG A 42 24.62 8.41 31.43
CA ARG A 42 25.28 7.12 31.43
C ARG A 42 24.46 6.17 32.28
N SER A 43 23.89 5.10 31.77
CA SER A 43 23.40 3.99 32.59
C SER A 43 24.21 2.74 32.30
N SER A 44 24.81 2.29 33.37
CA SER A 44 25.53 1.05 33.62
C SER A 44 24.64 -0.19 33.38
N GLY A 45 25.12 -1.15 32.63
CA GLY A 45 25.50 -2.48 33.01
C GLY A 45 24.41 -3.45 33.43
N PHE A 46 24.21 -4.47 32.61
CA PHE A 46 24.06 -5.84 33.08
C PHE A 46 24.61 -6.79 32.02
N GLY A 47 25.59 -7.60 32.44
CA GLY A 47 26.24 -8.55 31.59
C GLY A 47 25.56 -9.94 31.61
N ALA A 48 25.85 -10.72 30.59
CA ALA A 48 26.09 -12.15 30.66
C ALA A 48 26.63 -12.63 29.31
N ALA A 49 27.79 -12.99 29.29
CA ALA A 49 28.65 -14.01 28.76
C ALA A 49 28.01 -15.08 27.83
N ALA A 50 28.64 -15.25 26.66
CA ALA A 50 29.08 -16.55 26.17
C ALA A 50 30.05 -16.33 25.00
N ALA A 51 31.30 -16.62 25.22
CA ALA A 51 32.37 -16.70 24.26
C ALA A 51 32.29 -18.03 23.49
N VAL A 52 32.38 -17.98 22.15
CA VAL A 52 32.90 -19.12 21.37
C VAL A 52 33.93 -18.56 20.38
N SER A 53 35.14 -18.93 20.64
CA SER A 53 36.36 -18.73 19.87
C SER A 53 36.28 -19.56 18.57
N GLY A 54 36.53 -18.96 17.43
CA GLY A 54 36.72 -19.62 16.13
C GLY A 54 37.72 -18.85 15.30
N ARG A 55 38.98 -19.20 15.53
CA ARG A 55 40.18 -18.74 14.81
C ARG A 55 40.18 -19.39 13.42
N SER A 56 40.21 -18.63 12.35
CA SER A 56 40.58 -19.13 11.03
C SER A 56 41.53 -18.18 10.31
N THR A 57 42.60 -18.76 10.01
CA THR A 57 43.85 -18.30 9.41
C THR A 57 43.68 -17.82 7.98
N VAL A 58 44.44 -16.77 7.69
CA VAL A 58 44.77 -16.23 6.39
C VAL A 58 45.41 -17.30 5.49
N GLY A 59 44.85 -17.50 4.30
CA GLY A 59 45.46 -18.29 3.22
C GLY A 59 45.47 -17.49 1.92
N ARG A 60 46.63 -16.97 1.62
CA ARG A 60 47.04 -16.33 0.35
C ARG A 60 47.43 -17.42 -0.65
N SER A 61 46.87 -17.44 -1.87
CA SER A 61 47.46 -18.14 -3.05
C SER A 61 46.85 -17.57 -4.31
N ALA A 62 47.49 -16.77 -5.07
CA ALA A 62 48.44 -17.02 -6.13
C ALA A 62 47.81 -17.64 -7.40
N THR A 63 47.65 -16.73 -8.36
CA THR A 63 47.42 -16.89 -9.79
C THR A 63 48.30 -18.02 -10.40
N ARG A 64 47.70 -18.92 -11.19
CA ARG A 64 48.46 -19.66 -12.21
C ARG A 64 47.62 -19.98 -13.44
N THR A 65 47.85 -19.19 -14.47
CA THR A 65 47.52 -19.47 -15.87
C THR A 65 48.22 -20.76 -16.34
N ARG A 66 47.49 -21.72 -16.89
CA ARG A 66 48.12 -22.76 -17.71
C ARG A 66 47.24 -23.16 -18.89
N ARG A 67 47.76 -22.83 -20.05
CA ARG A 67 47.39 -23.24 -21.40
C ARG A 67 48.03 -24.60 -21.71
N SER A 68 47.30 -25.57 -22.25
CA SER A 68 47.79 -26.63 -23.17
C SER A 68 46.63 -27.53 -23.52
N ARG A 69 46.26 -27.63 -24.74
CA ARG A 69 46.78 -28.45 -25.85
C ARG A 69 46.25 -29.91 -25.82
N ALA A 70 45.44 -30.18 -26.82
CA ALA A 70 44.81 -31.42 -27.13
C ALA A 70 45.83 -32.52 -27.54
N VAL A 71 45.61 -33.77 -27.14
CA VAL A 71 45.94 -34.98 -27.89
C VAL A 71 44.95 -36.06 -27.42
N GLY A 72 44.41 -36.84 -28.39
CA GLY A 72 43.43 -37.86 -28.21
C GLY A 72 44.00 -39.18 -27.68
N GLY A 73 43.14 -40.11 -27.31
CA GLY A 73 43.41 -41.47 -26.92
C GLY A 73 42.12 -42.16 -26.44
N GLU A 74 41.63 -43.12 -27.22
CA GLU A 74 40.54 -44.02 -26.95
C GLU A 74 40.87 -44.99 -25.79
N GLY A 75 39.86 -45.40 -25.01
CA GLY A 75 40.02 -46.49 -24.00
C GLY A 75 38.77 -46.62 -23.13
N GLU A 76 38.12 -47.75 -23.31
CA GLU A 76 36.84 -48.20 -22.78
C GLU A 76 36.75 -48.41 -21.26
N THR A 77 35.49 -48.39 -20.80
CA THR A 77 34.81 -49.12 -19.66
C THR A 77 35.20 -48.81 -18.23
N SER A 78 34.25 -48.22 -17.49
CA SER A 78 33.37 -48.90 -16.49
C SER A 78 32.48 -47.93 -15.74
N SER A 79 31.25 -48.35 -15.56
CA SER A 79 30.16 -47.76 -14.83
C SER A 79 30.46 -47.46 -13.35
N SER A 80 30.22 -46.25 -12.90
CA SER A 80 29.66 -46.01 -11.58
C SER A 80 28.82 -44.73 -11.64
N GLY A 81 27.52 -44.87 -11.43
CA GLY A 81 26.58 -43.76 -11.44
C GLY A 81 26.86 -42.83 -10.26
N SER A 82 27.33 -41.66 -10.55
CA SER A 82 27.16 -40.48 -9.71
C SER A 82 26.10 -39.63 -10.34
N SER A 83 24.94 -39.57 -9.70
CA SER A 83 23.89 -38.60 -10.02
C SER A 83 24.43 -37.19 -9.77
N THR A 84 25.07 -36.65 -10.76
CA THR A 84 25.34 -35.21 -10.79
C THR A 84 24.01 -34.53 -11.02
N THR A 85 23.43 -33.98 -9.96
CA THR A 85 22.36 -32.99 -10.05
C THR A 85 22.98 -31.84 -10.79
N GLU A 86 22.71 -31.73 -12.09
CA GLU A 86 22.98 -30.51 -12.86
C GLU A 86 22.12 -29.42 -12.25
N GLU A 87 22.69 -28.65 -11.31
CA GLU A 87 22.17 -27.35 -10.94
C GLU A 87 22.22 -26.51 -12.21
N LYS A 88 21.09 -26.38 -12.86
CA LYS A 88 20.86 -25.42 -13.92
C LYS A 88 21.20 -24.05 -13.34
N GLU A 89 22.37 -23.51 -13.65
CA GLU A 89 22.69 -22.10 -13.42
C GLU A 89 21.66 -21.29 -14.19
N GLU A 90 20.61 -20.85 -13.50
CA GLU A 90 19.66 -19.89 -14.05
C GLU A 90 20.46 -18.62 -14.36
N GLU A 91 20.52 -18.27 -15.63
CA GLU A 91 21.13 -17.05 -16.13
C GLU A 91 20.50 -15.86 -15.40
N LYS A 92 21.21 -15.30 -14.40
CA LYS A 92 20.73 -14.16 -13.60
C LYS A 92 20.67 -12.94 -14.48
N VAL A 93 19.45 -12.46 -14.75
CA VAL A 93 19.23 -11.21 -15.47
C VAL A 93 19.58 -10.04 -14.55
N PHE A 94 20.54 -9.21 -15.00
CA PHE A 94 20.92 -7.98 -14.32
C PHE A 94 20.11 -6.79 -14.85
N TYR A 95 19.65 -5.97 -13.95
CA TYR A 95 18.94 -4.73 -14.25
C TYR A 95 19.78 -3.54 -13.82
N GLU A 96 19.86 -2.51 -14.67
CA GLU A 96 20.50 -1.25 -14.33
C GLU A 96 19.58 -0.43 -13.41
N GLY A 97 20.10 -0.01 -12.26
CA GLY A 97 19.42 0.85 -11.30
C GLY A 97 20.14 2.18 -11.12
N VAL A 98 19.52 3.12 -10.40
CA VAL A 98 20.06 4.46 -10.13
C VAL A 98 21.39 4.42 -9.38
N TYR A 99 21.55 3.44 -8.48
CA TYR A 99 22.76 3.29 -7.65
C TYR A 99 23.61 2.07 -8.00
N GLY A 100 23.34 1.41 -9.12
CA GLY A 100 24.12 0.29 -9.62
C GLY A 100 23.25 -0.89 -10.08
N PRO A 101 23.88 -1.93 -10.64
CA PRO A 101 23.17 -3.09 -11.14
C PRO A 101 22.57 -3.92 -9.99
N TRP A 102 21.41 -4.54 -10.25
CA TRP A 102 20.71 -5.39 -9.31
C TRP A 102 20.04 -6.59 -9.99
N THR A 103 19.70 -7.61 -9.23
CA THR A 103 19.03 -8.82 -9.71
C THR A 103 17.76 -9.11 -8.91
N ILE A 104 16.86 -9.89 -9.52
CA ILE A 104 15.68 -10.42 -8.83
C ILE A 104 16.06 -11.74 -8.18
N ASP A 105 15.91 -11.82 -6.86
CA ASP A 105 16.15 -13.03 -6.09
C ASP A 105 14.84 -13.84 -5.94
N PRO A 106 14.90 -15.17 -5.66
CA PRO A 106 13.71 -15.98 -5.43
C PRO A 106 12.83 -15.46 -4.28
N LEU A 107 13.41 -14.79 -3.28
CA LEU A 107 12.67 -14.15 -2.18
C LEU A 107 11.84 -12.98 -2.69
N ASP A 108 12.39 -12.14 -3.56
CA ASP A 108 11.66 -11.02 -4.18
C ASP A 108 10.45 -11.52 -4.96
N VAL A 109 10.64 -12.60 -5.72
CA VAL A 109 9.54 -13.24 -6.48
C VAL A 109 8.41 -13.67 -5.55
N ARG A 110 8.76 -14.33 -4.43
CA ARG A 110 7.79 -14.79 -3.43
C ARG A 110 7.05 -13.60 -2.79
N GLU A 111 7.75 -12.55 -2.40
CA GLU A 111 7.16 -11.35 -1.81
C GLU A 111 6.18 -10.67 -2.77
N VAL A 112 6.55 -10.54 -4.05
CA VAL A 112 5.67 -9.96 -5.07
C VAL A 112 4.45 -10.84 -5.33
N ILE A 113 4.61 -12.16 -5.38
CA ILE A 113 3.47 -13.07 -5.56
C ILE A 113 2.50 -12.93 -4.38
N LEU A 114 2.98 -12.94 -3.15
CA LEU A 114 2.15 -12.77 -1.95
C LEU A 114 1.48 -11.39 -1.91
N TYR A 115 2.20 -10.33 -2.30
CA TYR A 115 1.63 -8.99 -2.47
C TYR A 115 0.44 -9.00 -3.45
N ARG A 116 0.62 -9.64 -4.62
CA ARG A 116 -0.43 -9.76 -5.64
C ARG A 116 -1.61 -10.60 -5.16
N VAL A 117 -1.35 -11.72 -4.49
CA VAL A 117 -2.40 -12.55 -3.90
C VAL A 117 -3.22 -11.74 -2.91
N GLY A 118 -2.57 -11.00 -1.99
CA GLY A 118 -3.28 -10.12 -1.07
C GLY A 118 -4.15 -9.09 -1.78
N LEU A 119 -3.61 -8.44 -2.82
CA LEU A 119 -4.34 -7.42 -3.59
C LEU A 119 -5.53 -7.99 -4.36
N VAL A 120 -5.37 -9.13 -5.01
CA VAL A 120 -6.46 -9.81 -5.73
C VAL A 120 -7.53 -10.30 -4.76
N THR A 121 -7.13 -10.82 -3.58
CA THR A 121 -8.06 -11.19 -2.51
C THR A 121 -8.84 -9.96 -2.02
N ALA A 122 -8.17 -8.83 -1.78
CA ALA A 122 -8.83 -7.59 -1.39
C ALA A 122 -9.83 -7.13 -2.45
N ALA A 123 -9.41 -7.10 -3.72
CA ALA A 123 -10.26 -6.67 -4.82
C ALA A 123 -11.49 -7.58 -4.99
N SER A 124 -11.29 -8.89 -5.09
CA SER A 124 -12.39 -9.84 -5.26
C SER A 124 -13.38 -9.80 -4.10
N SER A 125 -12.89 -9.73 -2.86
CA SER A 125 -13.75 -9.69 -1.67
C SER A 125 -14.56 -8.39 -1.58
N PHE A 126 -13.93 -7.23 -1.77
CA PHE A 126 -14.62 -5.94 -1.72
C PHE A 126 -15.60 -5.77 -2.87
N ILE A 127 -15.24 -6.22 -4.10
CA ILE A 127 -16.15 -6.18 -5.25
C ILE A 127 -17.34 -7.10 -5.04
N THR A 128 -17.13 -8.30 -4.49
CA THR A 128 -18.22 -9.22 -4.15
C THR A 128 -19.16 -8.60 -3.12
N ALA A 129 -18.63 -7.99 -2.06
CA ALA A 129 -19.46 -7.28 -1.09
C ALA A 129 -20.26 -6.12 -1.74
N ALA A 130 -19.58 -5.30 -2.56
CA ALA A 130 -20.20 -4.16 -3.25
C ALA A 130 -21.27 -4.60 -4.27
N SER A 131 -21.12 -5.78 -4.88
CA SER A 131 -22.10 -6.29 -5.85
C SER A 131 -23.50 -6.52 -5.22
N ALA A 132 -23.57 -6.72 -3.90
CA ALA A 132 -24.84 -6.84 -3.19
C ALA A 132 -25.75 -5.60 -3.37
N ALA A 133 -25.18 -4.41 -3.60
CA ALA A 133 -25.92 -3.18 -3.84
C ALA A 133 -26.66 -3.13 -5.20
N PHE A 134 -26.29 -4.01 -6.14
CA PHE A 134 -26.84 -4.06 -7.50
C PHE A 134 -27.78 -5.26 -7.72
N LEU A 135 -27.88 -6.16 -6.74
CA LEU A 135 -28.70 -7.36 -6.87
C LEU A 135 -30.12 -7.10 -6.42
N PRO A 136 -31.14 -7.53 -7.22
CA PRO A 136 -32.53 -7.54 -6.76
C PRO A 136 -32.69 -8.40 -5.51
N SER A 137 -33.57 -7.99 -4.61
CA SER A 137 -33.80 -8.68 -3.33
C SER A 137 -34.35 -10.11 -3.47
N ASP A 138 -35.02 -10.40 -4.58
CA ASP A 138 -35.58 -11.70 -4.92
C ASP A 138 -34.57 -12.64 -5.60
N PHE A 139 -33.35 -12.13 -5.92
CA PHE A 139 -32.32 -12.96 -6.50
C PHE A 139 -31.73 -13.93 -5.46
N TRP A 140 -31.67 -15.21 -5.79
CA TRP A 140 -31.26 -16.28 -4.86
C TRP A 140 -29.89 -16.03 -4.17
N LEU A 141 -28.97 -15.34 -4.84
CA LEU A 141 -27.64 -15.03 -4.32
C LEU A 141 -27.63 -13.80 -3.39
N ALA A 142 -28.63 -12.91 -3.52
CA ALA A 142 -28.65 -11.65 -2.76
C ALA A 142 -28.67 -11.90 -1.24
N ALA A 143 -29.51 -12.82 -0.77
CA ALA A 143 -29.59 -13.19 0.65
C ALA A 143 -28.27 -13.77 1.17
N THR A 144 -27.61 -14.64 0.39
CA THR A 144 -26.31 -15.23 0.76
C THR A 144 -25.21 -14.18 0.85
N LEU A 145 -25.16 -13.23 -0.10
CA LEU A 145 -24.20 -12.14 -0.07
C LEU A 145 -24.44 -11.21 1.11
N GLN A 146 -25.67 -10.82 1.36
CA GLN A 146 -26.03 -9.95 2.47
C GLN A 146 -25.70 -10.56 3.85
N GLN A 147 -25.87 -11.87 4.00
CA GLN A 147 -25.51 -12.58 5.23
C GLN A 147 -23.99 -12.66 5.46
N ASN A 148 -23.19 -12.59 4.41
CA ASN A 148 -21.75 -12.76 4.47
C ASN A 148 -20.96 -11.47 4.19
N LEU A 149 -21.59 -10.29 4.22
CA LEU A 149 -20.93 -9.02 3.93
C LEU A 149 -19.71 -8.77 4.82
N ASP A 150 -19.82 -9.06 6.12
CA ASP A 150 -18.74 -8.86 7.08
C ASP A 150 -17.58 -9.82 6.83
N LEU A 151 -17.85 -11.05 6.37
CA LEU A 151 -16.82 -12.00 5.96
C LEU A 151 -16.03 -11.48 4.75
N PHE A 152 -16.73 -10.97 3.73
CA PHE A 152 -16.07 -10.36 2.57
C PHE A 152 -15.28 -9.11 2.96
N TYR A 153 -15.80 -8.28 3.86
CA TYR A 153 -15.06 -7.14 4.39
C TYR A 153 -13.79 -7.60 5.10
N LEU A 154 -13.86 -8.60 5.97
CA LEU A 154 -12.72 -9.15 6.71
C LEU A 154 -11.65 -9.74 5.77
N LEU A 155 -12.08 -10.54 4.78
CA LEU A 155 -11.17 -11.10 3.77
C LEU A 155 -10.51 -10.00 2.94
N GLY A 156 -11.30 -9.00 2.53
CA GLY A 156 -10.79 -7.84 1.78
C GLY A 156 -9.78 -7.03 2.58
N ALA A 157 -10.10 -6.73 3.84
CA ALA A 157 -9.22 -6.00 4.74
C ALA A 157 -7.95 -6.79 5.10
N GLY A 158 -8.05 -8.12 5.26
CA GLY A 158 -6.91 -9.01 5.47
C GLY A 158 -5.99 -9.07 4.27
N GLY A 159 -6.56 -9.22 3.06
CA GLY A 159 -5.81 -9.19 1.79
C GLY A 159 -5.09 -7.86 1.58
N LEU A 160 -5.77 -6.74 1.88
CA LEU A 160 -5.15 -5.40 1.86
C LEU A 160 -3.98 -5.31 2.85
N GLY A 161 -4.14 -5.81 4.07
CA GLY A 161 -3.09 -5.82 5.09
C GLY A 161 -1.87 -6.60 4.64
N LEU A 162 -2.04 -7.78 4.06
CA LEU A 162 -0.96 -8.58 3.48
C LEU A 162 -0.23 -7.79 2.37
N SER A 163 -0.98 -7.14 1.49
CA SER A 163 -0.38 -6.30 0.43
C SER A 163 0.39 -5.12 1.00
N LEU A 164 -0.14 -4.41 2.00
CA LEU A 164 0.54 -3.27 2.64
C LEU A 164 1.77 -3.68 3.44
N TYR A 165 1.81 -4.90 3.96
CA TYR A 165 3.00 -5.43 4.62
C TYR A 165 4.14 -5.67 3.62
N LEU A 166 3.82 -6.27 2.46
CA LEU A 166 4.78 -6.68 1.43
C LEU A 166 5.06 -5.61 0.37
N ILE A 167 4.32 -4.50 0.38
CA ILE A 167 4.47 -3.45 -0.63
C ILE A 167 5.89 -2.84 -0.62
N HIS A 168 6.48 -2.70 -1.80
CA HIS A 168 7.75 -2.03 -1.98
C HIS A 168 7.53 -0.53 -2.22
N ILE A 169 7.92 0.28 -1.24
CA ILE A 169 7.86 1.75 -1.29
C ILE A 169 9.20 2.28 -0.80
N TYR A 170 9.83 3.18 -1.59
CA TYR A 170 11.15 3.75 -1.28
C TYR A 170 11.15 4.59 0.00
N VAL A 171 10.03 5.27 0.30
CA VAL A 171 9.88 6.13 1.49
C VAL A 171 9.23 5.33 2.61
N THR A 172 10.03 4.97 3.61
CA THR A 172 9.59 4.12 4.73
C THR A 172 8.43 4.75 5.51
N GLU A 173 8.40 6.07 5.65
CA GLU A 173 7.38 6.82 6.37
C GLU A 173 6.01 6.66 5.70
N ILE A 174 5.96 6.69 4.36
CA ILE A 174 4.72 6.46 3.61
C ILE A 174 4.22 5.03 3.85
N LYS A 175 5.11 4.03 3.75
CA LYS A 175 4.75 2.62 4.03
C LYS A 175 4.17 2.49 5.45
N ARG A 176 4.84 3.05 6.46
CA ARG A 176 4.37 3.02 7.87
C ARG A 176 3.05 3.74 8.06
N THR A 177 2.85 4.87 7.40
CA THR A 177 1.58 5.62 7.46
C THR A 177 0.42 4.80 6.89
N LEU A 178 0.61 4.13 5.74
CA LEU A 178 -0.42 3.26 5.15
C LEU A 178 -0.73 2.07 6.06
N GLN A 179 0.29 1.46 6.66
CA GLN A 179 0.11 0.37 7.63
C GLN A 179 -0.62 0.85 8.89
N ALA A 180 -0.28 2.04 9.40
CA ALA A 180 -0.96 2.64 10.56
C ALA A 180 -2.44 2.95 10.25
N LEU A 181 -2.74 3.50 9.08
CA LEU A 181 -4.12 3.72 8.64
C LEU A 181 -4.90 2.42 8.54
N TRP A 182 -4.29 1.37 8.00
CA TRP A 182 -4.91 0.05 7.95
C TRP A 182 -5.19 -0.50 9.35
N VAL A 183 -4.21 -0.47 10.27
CA VAL A 183 -4.40 -0.91 11.67
C VAL A 183 -5.50 -0.12 12.36
N LEU A 184 -5.51 1.21 12.19
CA LEU A 184 -6.54 2.09 12.75
C LEU A 184 -7.92 1.75 12.19
N GLY A 185 -8.02 1.48 10.88
CA GLY A 185 -9.27 1.09 10.24
C GLY A 185 -9.77 -0.27 10.72
N ILE A 186 -8.89 -1.25 10.93
CA ILE A 186 -9.26 -2.56 11.49
C ILE A 186 -9.75 -2.41 12.94
N ALA A 187 -9.02 -1.68 13.76
CA ALA A 187 -9.42 -1.43 15.15
C ALA A 187 -10.77 -0.68 15.22
N GLY A 188 -10.95 0.33 14.37
CA GLY A 188 -12.21 1.06 14.25
C GLY A 188 -13.37 0.16 13.79
N SER A 189 -13.12 -0.68 12.78
CA SER A 189 -14.12 -1.64 12.27
C SER A 189 -14.56 -2.65 13.34
N LEU A 190 -13.60 -3.18 14.10
CA LEU A 190 -13.92 -4.08 15.22
C LEU A 190 -14.71 -3.38 16.31
N ALA A 191 -14.36 -2.15 16.63
CA ALA A 191 -15.12 -1.34 17.59
C ALA A 191 -16.53 -1.06 17.08
N ALA A 192 -16.68 -0.62 15.83
CA ALA A 192 -17.99 -0.37 15.24
C ALA A 192 -18.85 -1.64 15.17
N HIS A 193 -18.27 -2.78 14.79
CA HIS A 193 -18.95 -4.06 14.79
C HIS A 193 -19.46 -4.42 16.19
N SER A 194 -18.57 -4.40 17.21
CA SER A 194 -18.90 -4.89 18.55
C SER A 194 -19.81 -3.96 19.34
N PHE A 195 -19.65 -2.64 19.21
CA PHE A 195 -20.35 -1.67 20.03
C PHE A 195 -21.52 -0.98 19.32
N LEU A 196 -21.60 -1.05 17.99
CA LEU A 196 -22.65 -0.36 17.23
C LEU A 196 -23.50 -1.35 16.42
N ALA A 197 -22.90 -2.16 15.54
CA ALA A 197 -23.63 -3.03 14.62
C ALA A 197 -24.29 -4.22 15.35
N VAL A 198 -23.55 -4.95 16.19
CA VAL A 198 -24.09 -6.10 16.94
C VAL A 198 -25.25 -5.71 17.86
N PRO A 199 -25.19 -4.62 18.65
CA PRO A 199 -26.34 -4.17 19.43
C PRO A 199 -27.55 -3.74 18.58
N ALA A 200 -27.32 -3.27 17.34
CA ALA A 200 -28.37 -2.95 16.39
C ALA A 200 -28.95 -4.18 15.66
N GLY A 201 -28.34 -5.36 15.84
CA GLY A 201 -28.76 -6.59 15.15
C GLY A 201 -28.38 -6.61 13.66
N GLU A 202 -27.35 -5.86 13.27
CA GLU A 202 -26.93 -5.69 11.87
C GLU A 202 -25.51 -6.18 11.65
N SER A 203 -25.15 -6.45 10.37
CA SER A 203 -23.76 -6.62 9.96
C SER A 203 -23.04 -5.27 9.98
N LEU A 204 -21.71 -5.27 10.15
CA LEU A 204 -20.89 -4.05 10.13
C LEU A 204 -21.11 -3.27 8.81
N VAL A 205 -21.05 -3.97 7.67
CA VAL A 205 -21.17 -3.32 6.36
C VAL A 205 -22.54 -2.68 6.20
N LYS A 206 -23.63 -3.39 6.58
CA LYS A 206 -24.97 -2.83 6.52
C LYS A 206 -25.11 -1.63 7.44
N TYR A 207 -24.62 -1.74 8.70
CA TYR A 207 -24.64 -0.65 9.65
C TYR A 207 -23.93 0.62 9.12
N VAL A 208 -22.78 0.47 8.45
CA VAL A 208 -22.04 1.61 7.84
C VAL A 208 -22.84 2.24 6.69
N VAL A 209 -23.53 1.43 5.88
CA VAL A 209 -24.39 1.93 4.79
C VAL A 209 -25.57 2.73 5.34
N ASP A 210 -26.21 2.24 6.39
CA ASP A 210 -27.39 2.87 6.99
C ASP A 210 -27.03 4.05 7.91
N ASN A 211 -25.79 4.08 8.43
CA ASN A 211 -25.28 5.11 9.33
C ASN A 211 -24.00 5.78 8.80
N PRO A 212 -24.11 6.85 8.00
CA PRO A 212 -22.96 7.49 7.34
C PRO A 212 -21.82 7.87 8.30
N ASN A 213 -22.09 8.27 9.53
CA ASN A 213 -21.08 8.59 10.54
C ASN A 213 -20.18 7.41 10.90
N ALA A 214 -20.62 6.18 10.68
CA ALA A 214 -19.80 4.98 10.90
C ALA A 214 -18.62 4.86 9.92
N VAL A 215 -18.62 5.64 8.84
CA VAL A 215 -17.46 5.78 7.93
C VAL A 215 -16.19 6.22 8.67
N TRP A 216 -16.30 6.98 9.76
CA TRP A 216 -15.13 7.35 10.56
C TRP A 216 -14.36 6.14 11.11
N PHE A 217 -15.04 5.04 11.36
CA PHE A 217 -14.44 3.81 11.89
C PHE A 217 -13.81 2.94 10.80
N VAL A 218 -14.47 2.79 9.66
CA VAL A 218 -14.00 1.93 8.56
C VAL A 218 -13.15 2.70 7.54
N GLY A 219 -13.32 4.01 7.46
CA GLY A 219 -12.68 4.90 6.48
C GLY A 219 -11.16 4.81 6.42
N PRO A 220 -10.43 4.69 7.54
CA PRO A 220 -8.97 4.55 7.50
C PRO A 220 -8.49 3.32 6.73
N THR A 221 -9.25 2.20 6.70
CA THR A 221 -8.94 1.03 5.85
C THR A 221 -8.94 1.42 4.37
N PHE A 222 -9.95 2.18 3.94
CA PHE A 222 -10.06 2.65 2.55
C PHE A 222 -9.10 3.78 2.23
N ALA A 223 -8.70 4.59 3.22
CA ALA A 223 -7.61 5.55 3.05
C ALA A 223 -6.27 4.83 2.80
N ALA A 224 -6.01 3.72 3.48
CA ALA A 224 -4.85 2.87 3.22
C ALA A 224 -4.91 2.26 1.80
N LEU A 225 -6.08 1.79 1.36
CA LEU A 225 -6.31 1.32 -0.01
C LEU A 225 -6.06 2.45 -1.02
N THR A 226 -6.55 3.66 -0.75
CA THR A 226 -6.31 4.84 -1.60
C THR A 226 -4.82 5.11 -1.77
N GLY A 227 -4.05 5.05 -0.68
CA GLY A 227 -2.59 5.22 -0.74
C GLY A 227 -1.88 4.12 -1.54
N LEU A 228 -2.37 2.87 -1.48
CA LEU A 228 -1.84 1.76 -2.27
C LEU A 228 -2.07 2.00 -3.78
N VAL A 229 -3.30 2.36 -4.17
CA VAL A 229 -3.61 2.62 -5.60
C VAL A 229 -2.92 3.89 -6.09
N PHE A 230 -2.77 4.91 -5.24
CA PHE A 230 -2.01 6.12 -5.54
C PHE A 230 -0.55 5.81 -5.90
N LYS A 231 0.12 4.97 -5.11
CA LYS A 231 1.49 4.50 -5.42
C LYS A 231 1.55 3.86 -6.81
N GLU A 232 0.61 2.99 -7.14
CA GLU A 232 0.57 2.32 -8.43
C GLU A 232 0.30 3.29 -9.60
N GLY A 233 -0.57 4.28 -9.38
CA GLY A 233 -0.84 5.34 -10.35
C GLY A 233 0.38 6.21 -10.63
N LEU A 234 1.09 6.67 -9.58
CA LEU A 234 2.26 7.53 -9.71
C LEU A 234 3.48 6.78 -10.26
N CYS A 235 3.81 5.61 -9.70
CA CYS A 235 5.04 4.91 -10.05
C CYS A 235 4.99 4.29 -11.44
N TYR A 236 3.81 3.89 -11.91
CA TYR A 236 3.66 3.11 -13.14
C TYR A 236 2.74 3.77 -14.18
N GLY A 237 2.26 4.98 -13.93
CA GLY A 237 1.40 5.71 -14.85
C GLY A 237 0.08 5.01 -15.18
N LYS A 238 -0.44 4.18 -14.26
CA LYS A 238 -1.67 3.42 -14.47
C LYS A 238 -2.88 4.31 -14.29
N LEU A 239 -3.58 4.61 -15.38
CA LEU A 239 -4.71 5.53 -15.40
C LEU A 239 -5.83 5.08 -14.46
N GLU A 240 -6.18 3.78 -14.45
CA GLU A 240 -7.20 3.22 -13.57
C GLU A 240 -6.87 3.40 -12.09
N ALA A 241 -5.59 3.25 -11.71
CA ALA A 241 -5.13 3.48 -10.34
C ALA A 241 -5.16 4.98 -9.98
N GLY A 242 -4.79 5.84 -10.94
CA GLY A 242 -4.91 7.30 -10.78
C GLY A 242 -6.36 7.73 -10.55
N ILE A 243 -7.33 7.22 -11.32
CA ILE A 243 -8.75 7.54 -11.15
C ILE A 243 -9.28 6.97 -9.82
N LEU A 244 -8.92 5.73 -9.45
CA LEU A 244 -9.30 5.11 -8.18
C LEU A 244 -8.89 5.95 -6.98
N THR A 245 -7.74 6.61 -7.04
CA THR A 245 -7.24 7.50 -5.98
C THR A 245 -8.23 8.62 -5.63
N PHE A 246 -9.03 9.05 -6.58
CA PHE A 246 -10.07 10.07 -6.37
C PHE A 246 -11.43 9.45 -6.11
N VAL A 247 -11.81 8.39 -6.83
CA VAL A 247 -13.13 7.77 -6.72
C VAL A 247 -13.36 7.20 -5.31
N ILE A 248 -12.36 6.55 -4.70
CA ILE A 248 -12.49 5.96 -3.36
C ILE A 248 -12.85 7.05 -2.32
N PRO A 249 -12.04 8.10 -2.11
CA PRO A 249 -12.36 9.11 -1.10
C PRO A 249 -13.61 9.92 -1.44
N ILE A 250 -13.90 10.20 -2.72
CA ILE A 250 -15.10 10.92 -3.12
C ILE A 250 -16.35 10.11 -2.73
N THR A 251 -16.37 8.81 -2.99
CA THR A 251 -17.50 7.94 -2.63
C THR A 251 -17.72 7.90 -1.12
N LEU A 252 -16.63 7.74 -0.34
CA LEU A 252 -16.71 7.67 1.12
C LEU A 252 -17.13 9.01 1.75
N LEU A 253 -16.53 10.11 1.31
CA LEU A 253 -16.85 11.44 1.82
C LEU A 253 -18.26 11.88 1.40
N GLY A 254 -18.67 11.54 0.17
CA GLY A 254 -20.01 11.81 -0.29
C GLY A 254 -21.08 11.03 0.51
N HIS A 255 -20.79 9.79 0.89
CA HIS A 255 -21.63 9.01 1.80
C HIS A 255 -21.64 9.63 3.20
N LEU A 256 -20.48 9.93 3.78
CA LEU A 256 -20.32 10.52 5.11
C LEU A 256 -21.05 11.84 5.27
N THR A 257 -20.99 12.71 4.26
CA THR A 257 -21.61 14.06 4.31
C THR A 257 -23.08 14.05 3.96
N GLY A 258 -23.61 12.96 3.40
CA GLY A 258 -24.99 12.89 2.91
C GLY A 258 -25.29 13.81 1.71
N LEU A 259 -24.24 14.37 1.08
CA LEU A 259 -24.38 15.30 -0.05
C LEU A 259 -24.72 14.60 -1.37
N MET A 260 -24.56 13.29 -1.44
CA MET A 260 -24.82 12.51 -2.65
C MET A 260 -26.16 11.77 -2.53
N ASP A 261 -26.96 11.85 -3.58
CA ASP A 261 -28.11 10.97 -3.72
C ASP A 261 -27.70 9.51 -3.99
N ASP A 262 -28.63 8.58 -3.81
CA ASP A 262 -28.34 7.15 -3.92
C ASP A 262 -27.96 6.72 -5.34
N GLY A 263 -28.49 7.41 -6.37
CA GLY A 263 -28.14 7.15 -7.77
C GLY A 263 -26.68 7.49 -8.05
N VAL A 264 -26.18 8.61 -7.53
CA VAL A 264 -24.77 9.02 -7.65
C VAL A 264 -23.86 8.06 -6.88
N LYS A 265 -24.23 7.70 -5.63
CA LYS A 265 -23.47 6.72 -4.83
C LYS A 265 -23.33 5.39 -5.56
N LEU A 266 -24.45 4.87 -6.10
CA LEU A 266 -24.46 3.61 -6.84
C LEU A 266 -23.63 3.69 -8.11
N SER A 267 -23.69 4.80 -8.85
CA SER A 267 -22.89 5.02 -10.05
C SER A 267 -21.39 5.05 -9.75
N LEU A 268 -20.98 5.78 -8.69
CA LEU A 268 -19.58 5.82 -8.25
C LEU A 268 -19.09 4.46 -7.76
N LEU A 269 -19.94 3.70 -7.05
CA LEU A 269 -19.64 2.33 -6.63
C LEU A 269 -19.42 1.42 -7.83
N GLY A 270 -20.24 1.52 -8.88
CA GLY A 270 -20.06 0.77 -10.13
C GLY A 270 -18.76 1.12 -10.84
N VAL A 271 -18.44 2.41 -10.95
CA VAL A 271 -17.16 2.89 -11.51
C VAL A 271 -15.98 2.38 -10.69
N TRP A 272 -16.06 2.45 -9.36
CA TRP A 272 -15.04 1.92 -8.48
C TRP A 272 -14.81 0.43 -8.69
N MET A 273 -15.89 -0.36 -8.74
CA MET A 273 -15.80 -1.81 -8.99
C MET A 273 -15.13 -2.12 -10.33
N ALA A 274 -15.54 -1.46 -11.42
CA ALA A 274 -14.97 -1.67 -12.75
C ALA A 274 -13.47 -1.34 -12.78
N LEU A 275 -13.09 -0.20 -12.24
CA LEU A 275 -11.68 0.22 -12.17
C LEU A 275 -10.85 -0.71 -11.28
N PHE A 276 -11.42 -1.20 -10.19
CA PHE A 276 -10.72 -2.09 -9.27
C PHE A 276 -10.52 -3.49 -9.85
N VAL A 277 -11.48 -3.99 -10.68
CA VAL A 277 -11.31 -5.22 -11.48
C VAL A 277 -10.14 -5.06 -12.45
N ILE A 278 -10.08 -3.95 -13.20
CA ILE A 278 -9.00 -3.68 -14.15
C ILE A 278 -7.66 -3.61 -13.43
N PHE A 279 -7.62 -2.88 -12.32
CA PHE A 279 -6.42 -2.71 -11.51
C PHE A 279 -5.88 -4.05 -10.98
N ALA A 280 -6.75 -4.90 -10.40
CA ALA A 280 -6.37 -6.22 -9.92
C ALA A 280 -6.01 -7.18 -11.08
N GLY A 281 -6.75 -7.12 -12.18
CA GLY A 281 -6.53 -7.93 -13.37
C GLY A 281 -5.16 -7.69 -14.02
N ARG A 282 -4.67 -6.46 -14.01
CA ARG A 282 -3.32 -6.12 -14.51
C ARG A 282 -2.20 -6.83 -13.74
N LYS A 283 -2.42 -7.20 -12.48
CA LYS A 283 -1.42 -7.90 -11.68
C LYS A 283 -1.05 -9.29 -12.21
N PHE A 284 -1.91 -9.89 -13.03
CA PHE A 284 -1.62 -11.18 -13.68
C PHE A 284 -0.67 -11.06 -14.88
N THR A 285 -0.63 -9.90 -15.54
CA THR A 285 0.18 -9.67 -16.76
C THR A 285 1.40 -8.80 -16.52
N GLN A 286 1.48 -8.12 -15.36
CA GLN A 286 2.57 -7.22 -15.02
C GLN A 286 3.86 -7.99 -14.70
N PRO A 287 5.04 -7.59 -15.24
CA PRO A 287 6.33 -8.15 -14.85
C PRO A 287 6.59 -8.00 -13.34
N ILE A 288 7.31 -8.96 -12.75
CA ILE A 288 7.65 -8.93 -11.30
C ILE A 288 8.51 -7.72 -10.96
N LYS A 289 9.45 -7.37 -11.85
CA LYS A 289 10.31 -6.20 -11.75
C LYS A 289 9.52 -4.92 -11.43
N ASP A 290 8.37 -4.72 -12.05
CA ASP A 290 7.58 -3.50 -11.90
C ASP A 290 7.02 -3.34 -10.49
N ASP A 291 6.66 -4.42 -9.79
CA ASP A 291 6.15 -4.34 -8.42
C ASP A 291 7.28 -4.07 -7.39
N ILE A 292 8.50 -4.52 -7.69
CA ILE A 292 9.70 -4.25 -6.88
C ILE A 292 10.14 -2.80 -7.08
N GLY A 293 10.16 -2.34 -8.34
CA GLY A 293 10.77 -1.09 -8.74
C GLY A 293 12.28 -1.21 -8.86
N ASP A 294 13.03 -0.14 -8.57
CA ASP A 294 14.49 -0.14 -8.58
C ASP A 294 15.04 -0.63 -7.23
N LYS A 295 15.49 -1.89 -7.16
CA LYS A 295 16.05 -2.49 -5.94
C LYS A 295 17.33 -1.80 -5.50
N SER A 296 18.10 -1.17 -6.41
CA SER A 296 19.32 -0.46 -6.04
C SER A 296 19.08 0.70 -5.07
N VAL A 297 17.88 1.32 -5.11
CA VAL A 297 17.48 2.37 -4.17
C VAL A 297 17.32 1.80 -2.75
N PHE A 298 16.72 0.62 -2.62
CA PHE A 298 16.58 -0.03 -1.30
C PHE A 298 17.96 -0.44 -0.75
N MET A 299 18.84 -0.98 -1.62
CA MET A 299 20.20 -1.34 -1.25
C MET A 299 20.98 -0.10 -0.79
N PHE A 300 20.89 1.01 -1.53
CA PHE A 300 21.50 2.28 -1.16
C PHE A 300 20.99 2.80 0.19
N ASN A 301 19.67 2.76 0.41
CA ASN A 301 19.07 3.23 1.67
C ASN A 301 19.50 2.39 2.88
N ALA A 302 19.86 1.13 2.68
CA ALA A 302 20.32 0.23 3.75
C ALA A 302 21.81 0.45 4.12
N LEU A 303 22.59 1.16 3.29
CA LEU A 303 24.01 1.42 3.57
C LEU A 303 24.19 2.40 4.75
N PRO A 304 25.32 2.29 5.49
CA PRO A 304 25.77 3.32 6.44
C PRO A 304 26.06 4.65 5.74
N ASP A 305 25.92 5.77 6.48
CA ASP A 305 26.08 7.12 5.90
C ASP A 305 27.45 7.38 5.26
N GLY A 306 28.51 6.74 5.75
CA GLY A 306 29.85 6.84 5.17
C GLY A 306 29.93 6.19 3.79
N GLU A 307 29.34 5.00 3.63
CA GLU A 307 29.32 4.25 2.37
C GLU A 307 28.40 4.92 1.34
N LYS A 308 27.27 5.49 1.77
CA LYS A 308 26.40 6.30 0.90
C LYS A 308 27.15 7.44 0.25
N LYS A 309 27.94 8.19 1.03
CA LYS A 309 28.74 9.31 0.53
C LYS A 309 29.81 8.84 -0.46
N ALA A 310 30.50 7.75 -0.15
CA ALA A 310 31.51 7.18 -1.03
C ALA A 310 30.91 6.73 -2.37
N LEU A 311 29.75 6.04 -2.34
CA LEU A 311 29.07 5.60 -3.55
C LEU A 311 28.60 6.78 -4.41
N LEU A 312 28.05 7.84 -3.79
CA LEU A 312 27.64 9.05 -4.51
C LEU A 312 28.82 9.72 -5.20
N GLN A 313 29.98 9.83 -4.53
CA GLN A 313 31.20 10.38 -5.14
C GLN A 313 31.68 9.54 -6.33
N GLN A 314 31.64 8.21 -6.25
CA GLN A 314 31.99 7.33 -7.36
C GLN A 314 31.06 7.52 -8.56
N LEU A 315 29.75 7.61 -8.33
CA LEU A 315 28.74 7.85 -9.38
C LEU A 315 28.93 9.22 -10.05
N GLU A 316 29.27 10.26 -9.27
CA GLU A 316 29.59 11.59 -9.83
C GLU A 316 30.83 11.58 -10.72
N LEU A 317 31.90 10.89 -10.30
CA LEU A 317 33.12 10.73 -11.12
C LEU A 317 32.83 9.95 -12.41
N GLN A 318 31.99 8.92 -12.37
CA GLN A 318 31.60 8.16 -13.57
C GLN A 318 30.76 8.98 -14.56
N LYS A 319 30.00 9.96 -14.11
CA LYS A 319 29.21 10.85 -14.98
C LYS A 319 30.06 11.93 -15.66
N LEU A 320 31.24 12.22 -15.14
CA LEU A 320 32.16 13.22 -15.67
C LEU A 320 33.14 12.66 -16.70
N ASN A 321 33.27 11.34 -16.79
CA ASN A 321 34.08 10.61 -17.78
C ASN A 321 33.19 10.07 -18.90
#